data_5d25fdeeb32ea0cdb6e413ea90ad28a7
#
_entry.id   5d25fdeeb32ea0cdb6e413ea90ad28a7
#
_cell.length_a   1.000
_cell.length_b   1.000
_cell.length_c   1.000
_cell.angle_alpha   90.00
_cell.angle_beta   90.00
_cell.angle_gamma   90.00
#
_symmetry.space_group_name_H-M   'P 1'
#
loop_
_entity.id
_entity.type
_entity.pdbx_description
1 polymer ?
#
loop_
_entity_poly.entity_id
_entity_poly.type
_entity_poly.pdbx_seq_one_letter_code
_entity_poly.pdbx_strand_id
1 'polypeptide(L)'
;MPYWTKVLKRILCFVFTIIGLFLAFKLAVFYLPFLIAFIISLIIEPLIKKMMKKFKFSRRTSSIIIFIIVSTIILGSLIWGLATIFSEASNLLQGLNDYFDKAYNMFQDFLNSFDFNKINLSPELLGVIQNSTGGILEAVSNWARGFLTGLINWVTSLPVISIYFVIFVTALYLICVDKIYILDQIEHHLPELWVKKMGKHFRDLIKTLGGYLKAEATLILVSFLISLVGLYILQFAGFPIGYPLLIAIAIAFVDALPILGSGAVMIPWAIIAALNGEINLSIAVIVLLIIMSTVRQFLEPRLVSKKIGVHPIFTLIAMYTGFKIIGILGLLLGPIILIIFKNVFATMIDGGVMKTIFSRK
;
A
#
# COMPACT_ATOMS: atom_id res chain seq x y z
N MET A 1 -34.35 -35.60 -2.91
CA MET A 1 -32.89 -35.83 -2.75
C MET A 1 -32.59 -36.04 -1.28
N PRO A 2 -31.82 -37.05 -0.88
CA PRO A 2 -31.47 -37.29 0.51
C PRO A 2 -30.69 -36.06 1.08
N TYR A 3 -30.90 -35.78 2.35
CA TYR A 3 -30.31 -34.61 3.07
C TYR A 3 -28.80 -34.46 2.82
N TRP A 4 -28.08 -35.58 2.90
CA TRP A 4 -26.63 -35.61 2.74
C TRP A 4 -26.15 -35.19 1.34
N THR A 5 -26.90 -35.47 0.28
CA THR A 5 -26.55 -35.01 -1.07
C THR A 5 -26.68 -33.51 -1.25
N LYS A 6 -27.64 -32.86 -0.55
CA LYS A 6 -27.75 -31.39 -0.50
C LYS A 6 -26.58 -30.78 0.26
N VAL A 7 -26.20 -31.34 1.41
CA VAL A 7 -25.06 -30.92 2.21
C VAL A 7 -23.75 -31.02 1.40
N LEU A 8 -23.53 -32.19 0.78
CA LEU A 8 -22.34 -32.44 -0.04
C LEU A 8 -22.23 -31.43 -1.21
N LYS A 9 -23.32 -31.17 -1.93
CA LYS A 9 -23.35 -30.18 -3.01
C LYS A 9 -23.00 -28.77 -2.51
N ARG A 10 -23.48 -28.35 -1.32
CA ARG A 10 -23.16 -27.05 -0.75
C ARG A 10 -21.70 -26.97 -0.33
N ILE A 11 -21.15 -28.02 0.27
CA ILE A 11 -19.71 -28.08 0.62
C ILE A 11 -18.86 -28.03 -0.64
N LEU A 12 -19.17 -28.85 -1.65
CA LEU A 12 -18.47 -28.78 -2.94
C LEU A 12 -18.52 -27.42 -3.58
N CYS A 13 -19.70 -26.79 -3.62
CA CYS A 13 -19.86 -25.44 -4.14
C CYS A 13 -18.98 -24.44 -3.36
N PHE A 14 -18.92 -24.54 -2.03
CA PHE A 14 -18.07 -23.69 -1.19
C PHE A 14 -16.58 -23.88 -1.51
N VAL A 15 -16.12 -25.12 -1.61
CA VAL A 15 -14.73 -25.46 -1.96
C VAL A 15 -14.38 -24.97 -3.37
N PHE A 16 -15.24 -25.22 -4.37
CA PHE A 16 -15.02 -24.72 -5.74
C PHE A 16 -14.99 -23.20 -5.81
N THR A 17 -15.78 -22.52 -4.99
CA THR A 17 -15.75 -21.04 -4.95
C THR A 17 -14.44 -20.53 -4.35
N ILE A 18 -13.91 -21.15 -3.29
CA ILE A 18 -12.60 -20.81 -2.73
C ILE A 18 -11.48 -21.02 -3.75
N ILE A 19 -11.48 -22.18 -4.42
CA ILE A 19 -10.50 -22.48 -5.48
C ILE A 19 -10.63 -21.47 -6.63
N GLY A 20 -11.85 -21.15 -7.05
CA GLY A 20 -12.13 -20.15 -8.08
C GLY A 20 -11.63 -18.75 -7.71
N LEU A 21 -11.82 -18.33 -6.45
CA LEU A 21 -11.29 -17.06 -5.95
C LEU A 21 -9.76 -17.04 -5.92
N PHE A 22 -9.13 -18.15 -5.51
CA PHE A 22 -7.67 -18.25 -5.52
C PHE A 22 -7.10 -18.18 -6.94
N LEU A 23 -7.72 -18.86 -7.90
CA LEU A 23 -7.36 -18.80 -9.32
C LEU A 23 -7.61 -17.41 -9.89
N ALA A 24 -8.75 -16.79 -9.59
CA ALA A 24 -9.06 -15.42 -10.01
C ALA A 24 -8.05 -14.43 -9.47
N PHE A 25 -7.59 -14.60 -8.23
CA PHE A 25 -6.55 -13.77 -7.66
C PHE A 25 -5.20 -13.94 -8.38
N LYS A 26 -4.77 -15.18 -8.65
CA LYS A 26 -3.55 -15.43 -9.44
C LYS A 26 -3.64 -14.82 -10.85
N LEU A 27 -4.79 -14.96 -11.51
CA LEU A 27 -5.03 -14.35 -12.81
C LEU A 27 -5.01 -12.82 -12.73
N ALA A 28 -5.59 -12.23 -11.69
CA ALA A 28 -5.57 -10.78 -11.48
C ALA A 28 -4.14 -10.23 -11.31
N VAL A 29 -3.28 -10.94 -10.58
CA VAL A 29 -1.86 -10.58 -10.46
C VAL A 29 -1.13 -10.75 -11.80
N PHE A 30 -1.40 -11.81 -12.55
CA PHE A 30 -0.80 -12.03 -13.86
C PHE A 30 -1.21 -10.95 -14.88
N TYR A 31 -2.48 -10.53 -14.87
CA TYR A 31 -3.02 -9.48 -15.75
C TYR A 31 -3.00 -8.09 -15.11
N LEU A 32 -2.10 -7.84 -14.16
CA LEU A 32 -2.02 -6.59 -13.39
C LEU A 32 -2.00 -5.31 -14.27
N PRO A 33 -1.22 -5.22 -15.38
CA PRO A 33 -1.22 -4.03 -16.23
C PRO A 33 -2.61 -3.70 -16.81
N PHE A 34 -3.36 -4.72 -17.23
CA PHE A 34 -4.72 -4.55 -17.75
C PHE A 34 -5.70 -4.12 -16.67
N LEU A 35 -5.55 -4.65 -15.46
CA LEU A 35 -6.38 -4.32 -14.30
C LEU A 35 -6.17 -2.86 -13.88
N ILE A 36 -4.92 -2.41 -13.82
CA ILE A 36 -4.58 -1.01 -13.54
C ILE A 36 -5.11 -0.10 -14.65
N ALA A 37 -4.96 -0.48 -15.93
CA ALA A 37 -5.50 0.27 -17.06
C ALA A 37 -7.02 0.41 -16.96
N PHE A 38 -7.72 -0.66 -16.61
CA PHE A 38 -9.17 -0.64 -16.40
C PHE A 38 -9.58 0.29 -15.25
N ILE A 39 -8.91 0.21 -14.10
CA ILE A 39 -9.20 1.10 -12.94
C ILE A 39 -8.97 2.56 -13.32
N ILE A 40 -7.85 2.87 -13.97
CA ILE A 40 -7.54 4.24 -14.42
C ILE A 40 -8.55 4.71 -15.46
N SER A 41 -8.98 3.84 -16.38
CA SER A 41 -10.02 4.20 -17.35
C SER A 41 -11.34 4.59 -16.69
N LEU A 42 -11.70 3.95 -15.57
CA LEU A 42 -12.89 4.31 -14.79
C LEU A 42 -12.74 5.68 -14.12
N ILE A 43 -11.54 6.02 -13.63
CA ILE A 43 -11.23 7.32 -13.03
C ILE A 43 -11.24 8.43 -14.09
N ILE A 44 -10.80 8.13 -15.30
CA ILE A 44 -10.73 9.08 -16.43
C ILE A 44 -12.09 9.30 -17.09
N GLU A 45 -13.00 8.32 -17.05
CA GLU A 45 -14.31 8.40 -17.69
C GLU A 45 -15.10 9.69 -17.39
N PRO A 46 -15.22 10.19 -16.14
CA PRO A 46 -15.89 11.45 -15.87
C PRO A 46 -15.21 12.64 -16.55
N LEU A 47 -13.88 12.62 -16.72
CA LEU A 47 -13.15 13.66 -17.43
C LEU A 47 -13.46 13.65 -18.92
N ILE A 48 -13.51 12.46 -19.53
CA ILE A 48 -13.91 12.28 -20.94
C ILE A 48 -15.33 12.81 -21.16
N LYS A 49 -16.29 12.43 -20.29
CA LYS A 49 -17.67 12.92 -20.36
C LYS A 49 -17.78 14.43 -20.19
N LYS A 50 -17.01 15.02 -19.30
CA LYS A 50 -16.96 16.47 -19.08
C LYS A 50 -16.43 17.20 -20.30
N MET A 51 -15.40 16.65 -20.94
CA MET A 51 -14.81 17.20 -22.15
C MET A 51 -15.77 17.12 -23.34
N MET A 52 -16.45 15.99 -23.55
CA MET A 52 -17.49 15.84 -24.55
C MET A 52 -18.60 16.91 -24.41
N LYS A 53 -19.05 17.15 -23.15
CA LYS A 53 -20.09 18.16 -22.88
C LYS A 53 -19.62 19.59 -23.10
N LYS A 54 -18.38 19.91 -22.68
CA LYS A 54 -17.85 21.29 -22.74
C LYS A 54 -17.44 21.70 -24.16
N PHE A 55 -16.77 20.80 -24.88
CA PHE A 55 -16.19 21.11 -26.20
C PHE A 55 -16.97 20.50 -27.37
N LYS A 56 -18.05 19.77 -27.10
CA LYS A 56 -18.87 19.07 -28.13
C LYS A 56 -18.06 18.12 -29.03
N PHE A 57 -16.92 17.62 -28.55
CA PHE A 57 -16.10 16.65 -29.28
C PHE A 57 -16.76 15.27 -29.32
N SER A 58 -16.40 14.48 -30.34
CA SER A 58 -16.78 13.07 -30.37
C SER A 58 -16.16 12.32 -29.18
N ARG A 59 -16.74 11.18 -28.78
CA ARG A 59 -16.21 10.36 -27.70
C ARG A 59 -14.76 9.94 -27.98
N ARG A 60 -14.48 9.52 -29.24
CA ARG A 60 -13.15 9.06 -29.65
C ARG A 60 -12.10 10.17 -29.50
N THR A 61 -12.37 11.37 -29.97
CA THR A 61 -11.48 12.53 -29.85
C THR A 61 -11.25 12.91 -28.40
N SER A 62 -12.33 12.98 -27.59
CA SER A 62 -12.23 13.29 -26.18
C SER A 62 -11.41 12.25 -25.42
N SER A 63 -11.59 10.97 -25.72
CA SER A 63 -10.83 9.87 -25.10
C SER A 63 -9.34 9.96 -25.44
N ILE A 64 -8.98 10.21 -26.70
CA ILE A 64 -7.59 10.34 -27.15
C ILE A 64 -6.89 11.52 -26.45
N ILE A 65 -7.53 12.68 -26.42
CA ILE A 65 -6.93 13.88 -25.80
C ILE A 65 -6.68 13.64 -24.30
N ILE A 66 -7.71 13.15 -23.57
CA ILE A 66 -7.57 12.88 -22.14
C ILE A 66 -6.54 11.77 -21.88
N PHE A 67 -6.53 10.72 -22.71
CA PHE A 67 -5.53 9.67 -22.65
C PHE A 67 -4.11 10.22 -22.80
N ILE A 68 -3.84 11.08 -23.80
CA ILE A 68 -2.52 11.68 -24.01
C ILE A 68 -2.11 12.51 -22.76
N ILE A 69 -3.00 13.38 -22.28
CA ILE A 69 -2.71 14.21 -21.10
C ILE A 69 -2.38 13.35 -19.88
N VAL A 70 -3.22 12.38 -19.58
CA VAL A 70 -3.04 11.51 -18.42
C VAL A 70 -1.79 10.64 -18.55
N SER A 71 -1.54 10.06 -19.73
CA SER A 71 -0.34 9.27 -19.98
C SER A 71 0.94 10.09 -19.87
N THR A 72 0.93 11.34 -20.35
CA THR A 72 2.08 12.26 -20.21
C THR A 72 2.33 12.61 -18.74
N ILE A 73 1.28 12.87 -17.96
CA ILE A 73 1.40 13.15 -16.51
C ILE A 73 1.95 11.92 -15.78
N ILE A 74 1.40 10.74 -16.06
CA ILE A 74 1.85 9.49 -15.43
C ILE A 74 3.31 9.21 -15.79
N LEU A 75 3.67 9.32 -17.07
CA LEU A 75 5.03 9.06 -17.54
C LEU A 75 6.02 10.07 -16.95
N GLY A 76 5.67 11.36 -16.98
CA GLY A 76 6.51 12.42 -16.40
C GLY A 76 6.73 12.24 -14.89
N SER A 77 5.67 11.93 -14.15
CA SER A 77 5.78 11.68 -12.70
C SER A 77 6.57 10.40 -12.39
N LEU A 78 6.44 9.36 -13.21
CA LEU A 78 7.23 8.15 -13.07
C LEU A 78 8.72 8.40 -13.32
N ILE A 79 9.08 9.06 -14.43
CA ILE A 79 10.48 9.37 -14.74
C ILE A 79 11.09 10.23 -13.65
N TRP A 80 10.40 11.29 -13.25
CA TRP A 80 10.87 12.18 -12.18
C TRP A 80 11.03 11.44 -10.86
N GLY A 81 10.02 10.67 -10.44
CA GLY A 81 10.05 9.91 -9.20
C GLY A 81 11.14 8.84 -9.19
N LEU A 82 11.29 8.09 -10.29
CA LEU A 82 12.34 7.06 -10.41
C LEU A 82 13.75 7.68 -10.40
N ALA A 83 13.95 8.79 -11.10
CA ALA A 83 15.24 9.48 -11.12
C ALA A 83 15.60 10.01 -9.72
N THR A 84 14.63 10.59 -9.00
CA THR A 84 14.83 11.09 -7.63
C THR A 84 15.11 9.95 -6.66
N ILE A 85 14.31 8.87 -6.69
CA ILE A 85 14.52 7.70 -5.84
C ILE A 85 15.92 7.09 -6.09
N PHE A 86 16.30 6.94 -7.37
CA PHE A 86 17.61 6.39 -7.72
C PHE A 86 18.77 7.26 -7.19
N SER A 87 18.68 8.58 -7.41
CA SER A 87 19.70 9.53 -6.95
C SER A 87 19.80 9.54 -5.43
N GLU A 88 18.67 9.70 -4.74
CA GLU A 88 18.66 9.77 -3.27
C GLU A 88 19.05 8.44 -2.63
N ALA A 89 18.57 7.29 -3.14
CA ALA A 89 18.94 5.98 -2.63
C ALA A 89 20.42 5.66 -2.86
N SER A 90 20.99 6.04 -4.02
CA SER A 90 22.41 5.84 -4.32
C SER A 90 23.30 6.69 -3.40
N ASN A 91 22.95 7.95 -3.19
CA ASN A 91 23.68 8.84 -2.31
C ASN A 91 23.64 8.37 -0.85
N LEU A 92 22.43 7.95 -0.40
CA LEU A 92 22.27 7.42 0.94
C LEU A 92 23.04 6.11 1.16
N LEU A 93 23.04 5.22 0.16
CA LEU A 93 23.79 3.95 0.21
C LEU A 93 25.29 4.19 0.32
N GLN A 94 25.83 5.17 -0.40
CA GLN A 94 27.26 5.53 -0.33
C GLN A 94 27.66 6.08 1.04
N GLY A 95 26.80 6.93 1.65
CA GLY A 95 27.04 7.51 2.98
C GLY A 95 26.63 6.62 4.15
N LEU A 96 26.00 5.48 3.89
CA LEU A 96 25.34 4.67 4.93
C LEU A 96 26.33 4.19 6.01
N ASN A 97 27.54 3.79 5.64
CA ASN A 97 28.56 3.38 6.59
C ASN A 97 28.92 4.49 7.55
N ASP A 98 29.15 5.70 7.03
CA ASP A 98 29.52 6.86 7.84
C ASP A 98 28.44 7.21 8.84
N TYR A 99 27.15 7.06 8.47
CA TYR A 99 26.04 7.28 9.39
C TYR A 99 25.99 6.24 10.48
N PHE A 100 26.20 4.95 10.16
CA PHE A 100 26.18 3.89 11.17
C PHE A 100 27.42 3.92 12.06
N ASP A 101 28.60 4.22 11.51
CA ASP A 101 29.84 4.37 12.29
C ASP A 101 29.73 5.55 13.25
N LYS A 102 29.16 6.68 12.83
CA LYS A 102 28.88 7.81 13.72
C LYS A 102 27.86 7.43 14.81
N ALA A 103 26.77 6.76 14.46
CA ALA A 103 25.78 6.31 15.42
C ALA A 103 26.40 5.34 16.46
N TYR A 104 27.25 4.42 16.01
CA TYR A 104 27.96 3.50 16.89
C TYR A 104 28.90 4.23 17.86
N ASN A 105 29.75 5.13 17.33
CA ASN A 105 30.68 5.90 18.14
C ASN A 105 29.95 6.80 19.15
N MET A 106 28.89 7.47 18.74
CA MET A 106 28.07 8.29 19.64
C MET A 106 27.43 7.48 20.77
N PHE A 107 26.96 6.27 20.45
CA PHE A 107 26.42 5.38 21.46
C PHE A 107 27.51 4.91 22.44
N GLN A 108 28.70 4.63 21.94
CA GLN A 108 29.87 4.30 22.81
C GLN A 108 30.25 5.49 23.67
N ASP A 109 30.30 6.70 23.15
CA ASP A 109 30.59 7.92 23.90
C ASP A 109 29.51 8.20 24.93
N PHE A 110 28.23 7.97 24.62
CA PHE A 110 27.15 8.05 25.61
C PHE A 110 27.31 7.04 26.73
N LEU A 111 27.64 5.78 26.42
CA LEU A 111 27.90 4.76 27.42
C LEU A 111 29.10 5.13 28.29
N ASN A 112 30.17 5.65 27.72
CA ASN A 112 31.37 6.05 28.42
C ASN A 112 31.17 7.31 29.30
N SER A 113 30.26 8.22 28.90
CA SER A 113 29.92 9.43 29.66
C SER A 113 28.97 9.18 30.81
N PHE A 114 28.30 8.03 30.83
CA PHE A 114 27.37 7.67 31.87
C PHE A 114 28.12 6.99 33.04
N ASP A 115 28.08 7.58 34.23
CA ASP A 115 28.71 7.02 35.42
C ASP A 115 27.89 5.85 35.99
N PHE A 116 28.07 4.67 35.37
CA PHE A 116 27.35 3.45 35.71
C PHE A 116 27.63 2.97 37.15
N ASN A 117 28.72 3.46 37.77
CA ASN A 117 29.02 3.16 39.18
C ASN A 117 27.94 3.72 40.11
N LYS A 118 27.23 4.79 39.73
CA LYS A 118 26.09 5.33 40.49
C LYS A 118 24.85 4.43 40.50
N ILE A 119 24.74 3.51 39.52
CA ILE A 119 23.57 2.64 39.36
C ILE A 119 23.89 1.19 39.75
N ASN A 120 25.11 0.88 40.27
CA ASN A 120 25.56 -0.47 40.62
C ASN A 120 25.33 -1.52 39.51
N LEU A 121 25.51 -1.16 38.23
CA LEU A 121 25.44 -2.11 37.11
C LEU A 121 26.70 -2.98 37.07
N SER A 122 26.51 -4.30 37.00
CA SER A 122 27.65 -5.23 36.92
C SER A 122 28.37 -5.06 35.56
N PRO A 123 29.70 -5.25 35.48
CA PRO A 123 30.47 -5.20 34.24
C PRO A 123 29.93 -6.15 33.16
N GLU A 124 29.32 -7.26 33.57
CA GLU A 124 28.70 -8.24 32.68
C GLU A 124 27.47 -7.67 31.96
N LEU A 125 26.62 -6.90 32.67
CA LEU A 125 25.46 -6.23 32.06
C LEU A 125 25.87 -5.15 31.08
N LEU A 126 26.94 -4.41 31.35
CA LEU A 126 27.50 -3.44 30.41
C LEU A 126 27.98 -4.12 29.13
N GLY A 127 28.68 -5.25 29.23
CA GLY A 127 29.10 -6.05 28.07
C GLY A 127 27.92 -6.57 27.25
N VAL A 128 26.83 -7.00 27.91
CA VAL A 128 25.61 -7.42 27.21
C VAL A 128 24.95 -6.25 26.50
N ILE A 129 24.88 -5.07 27.10
CA ILE A 129 24.30 -3.87 26.47
C ILE A 129 25.13 -3.46 25.24
N GLN A 130 26.44 -3.40 25.35
CA GLN A 130 27.35 -3.05 24.26
C GLN A 130 27.23 -4.03 23.07
N ASN A 131 27.28 -5.33 23.36
CA ASN A 131 27.17 -6.36 22.33
C ASN A 131 25.77 -6.37 21.67
N SER A 132 24.72 -6.20 22.46
CA SER A 132 23.34 -6.16 21.94
C SER A 132 23.13 -4.93 21.07
N THR A 133 23.69 -3.79 21.42
CA THR A 133 23.55 -2.56 20.63
C THR A 133 24.33 -2.66 19.31
N GLY A 134 25.57 -3.21 19.36
CA GLY A 134 26.31 -3.49 18.14
C GLY A 134 25.54 -4.40 17.17
N GLY A 135 24.97 -5.48 17.70
CA GLY A 135 24.12 -6.39 16.92
C GLY A 135 22.86 -5.74 16.35
N ILE A 136 22.20 -4.86 17.10
CA ILE A 136 21.03 -4.12 16.63
C ILE A 136 21.41 -3.14 15.52
N LEU A 137 22.47 -2.35 15.71
CA LEU A 137 22.95 -1.40 14.69
C LEU A 137 23.38 -2.12 13.42
N GLU A 138 24.04 -3.25 13.51
CA GLU A 138 24.43 -4.08 12.39
C GLU A 138 23.20 -4.65 11.65
N ALA A 139 22.20 -5.15 12.38
CA ALA A 139 20.96 -5.65 11.82
C ALA A 139 20.19 -4.54 11.07
N VAL A 140 20.10 -3.33 11.67
CA VAL A 140 19.45 -2.17 11.03
C VAL A 140 20.24 -1.70 9.81
N SER A 141 21.58 -1.67 9.88
CA SER A 141 22.45 -1.34 8.74
C SER A 141 22.25 -2.31 7.60
N ASN A 142 22.26 -3.61 7.86
CA ASN A 142 22.07 -4.64 6.85
C ASN A 142 20.66 -4.58 6.24
N TRP A 143 19.65 -4.31 7.04
CA TRP A 143 18.30 -4.10 6.56
C TRP A 143 18.22 -2.85 5.67
N ALA A 144 18.78 -1.72 6.09
CA ALA A 144 18.80 -0.48 5.32
C ALA A 144 19.54 -0.65 3.99
N ARG A 145 20.71 -1.31 3.99
CA ARG A 145 21.45 -1.66 2.77
C ARG A 145 20.60 -2.53 1.83
N GLY A 146 19.99 -3.58 2.38
CA GLY A 146 19.12 -4.47 1.61
C GLY A 146 17.93 -3.73 1.00
N PHE A 147 17.32 -2.83 1.74
CA PHE A 147 16.22 -2.00 1.27
C PHE A 147 16.66 -1.05 0.15
N LEU A 148 17.74 -0.27 0.36
CA LEU A 148 18.25 0.68 -0.63
C LEU A 148 18.75 -0.02 -1.90
N THR A 149 19.50 -1.12 -1.75
CA THR A 149 19.92 -1.95 -2.88
C THR A 149 18.71 -2.52 -3.63
N GLY A 150 17.69 -2.95 -2.91
CA GLY A 150 16.43 -3.39 -3.49
C GLY A 150 15.72 -2.30 -4.30
N LEU A 151 15.67 -1.07 -3.79
CA LEU A 151 15.14 0.09 -4.52
C LEU A 151 15.93 0.39 -5.79
N ILE A 152 17.27 0.39 -5.70
CA ILE A 152 18.15 0.62 -6.85
C ILE A 152 17.94 -0.48 -7.91
N ASN A 153 17.94 -1.74 -7.50
CA ASN A 153 17.70 -2.87 -8.39
C ASN A 153 16.31 -2.83 -9.03
N TRP A 154 15.31 -2.37 -8.27
CA TRP A 154 13.95 -2.19 -8.81
C TRP A 154 13.93 -1.08 -9.87
N VAL A 155 14.59 0.05 -9.64
CA VAL A 155 14.73 1.12 -10.64
C VAL A 155 15.54 0.65 -11.85
N THR A 156 16.64 -0.09 -11.66
CA THR A 156 17.46 -0.61 -12.77
C THR A 156 16.78 -1.72 -13.57
N SER A 157 15.71 -2.33 -13.05
CA SER A 157 14.87 -3.27 -13.80
C SER A 157 13.94 -2.60 -14.83
N LEU A 158 14.19 -1.34 -15.18
CA LEU A 158 13.40 -0.54 -16.13
C LEU A 158 13.10 -1.23 -17.47
N PRO A 159 13.98 -2.04 -18.09
CA PRO A 159 13.63 -2.73 -19.34
C PRO A 159 12.42 -3.64 -19.21
N VAL A 160 12.27 -4.32 -18.08
CA VAL A 160 11.12 -5.19 -17.82
C VAL A 160 9.88 -4.34 -17.47
N ILE A 161 10.06 -3.29 -16.67
CA ILE A 161 9.00 -2.35 -16.30
C ILE A 161 8.46 -1.64 -17.55
N SER A 162 9.31 -1.28 -18.50
CA SER A 162 8.88 -0.61 -19.73
C SER A 162 7.97 -1.48 -20.59
N ILE A 163 8.17 -2.80 -20.64
CA ILE A 163 7.25 -3.72 -21.32
C ILE A 163 5.87 -3.69 -20.64
N TYR A 164 5.81 -3.81 -19.31
CA TYR A 164 4.55 -3.71 -18.58
C TYR A 164 3.89 -2.35 -18.76
N PHE A 165 4.69 -1.28 -18.83
CA PHE A 165 4.19 0.07 -19.07
C PHE A 165 3.61 0.22 -20.48
N VAL A 166 4.26 -0.30 -21.51
CA VAL A 166 3.73 -0.31 -22.89
C VAL A 166 2.40 -1.07 -22.98
N ILE A 167 2.34 -2.26 -22.35
CA ILE A 167 1.09 -3.05 -22.28
C ILE A 167 0.00 -2.25 -21.56
N PHE A 168 0.33 -1.63 -20.41
CA PHE A 168 -0.59 -0.80 -19.65
C PHE A 168 -1.14 0.39 -20.47
N VAL A 169 -0.25 1.14 -21.13
CA VAL A 169 -0.63 2.31 -21.96
C VAL A 169 -1.51 1.88 -23.12
N THR A 170 -1.14 0.79 -23.80
CA THR A 170 -1.94 0.24 -24.93
C THR A 170 -3.32 -0.22 -24.45
N ALA A 171 -3.36 -0.96 -23.34
CA ALA A 171 -4.62 -1.39 -22.74
C ALA A 171 -5.49 -0.20 -22.31
N LEU A 172 -4.91 0.80 -21.67
CA LEU A 172 -5.59 2.02 -21.26
C LEU A 172 -6.20 2.75 -22.47
N TYR A 173 -5.42 2.89 -23.56
CA TYR A 173 -5.90 3.48 -24.81
C TYR A 173 -7.13 2.73 -25.36
N LEU A 174 -7.01 1.42 -25.55
CA LEU A 174 -8.08 0.58 -26.10
C LEU A 174 -9.33 0.63 -25.21
N ILE A 175 -9.17 0.51 -23.89
CA ILE A 175 -10.31 0.56 -22.96
C ILE A 175 -10.99 1.93 -22.98
N CYS A 176 -10.25 3.04 -23.07
CA CYS A 176 -10.85 4.38 -23.12
C CYS A 176 -11.59 4.66 -24.42
N VAL A 177 -11.02 4.23 -25.56
CA VAL A 177 -11.57 4.49 -26.89
C VAL A 177 -12.73 3.55 -27.21
N ASP A 178 -12.52 2.24 -27.01
CA ASP A 178 -13.42 1.19 -27.47
C ASP A 178 -14.33 0.63 -26.37
N LYS A 179 -14.50 1.35 -25.27
CA LYS A 179 -15.29 0.92 -24.10
C LYS A 179 -16.69 0.43 -24.46
N ILE A 180 -17.38 1.15 -25.36
CA ILE A 180 -18.75 0.80 -25.77
C ILE A 180 -18.73 -0.53 -26.51
N TYR A 181 -17.80 -0.71 -27.44
CA TYR A 181 -17.64 -1.95 -28.20
C TYR A 181 -17.31 -3.14 -27.29
N ILE A 182 -16.40 -2.94 -26.32
CA ILE A 182 -16.02 -3.99 -25.36
C ILE A 182 -17.23 -4.42 -24.51
N LEU A 183 -18.04 -3.46 -24.05
CA LEU A 183 -19.24 -3.77 -23.26
C LEU A 183 -20.30 -4.49 -24.10
N ASP A 184 -20.52 -4.05 -25.33
CA ASP A 184 -21.45 -4.66 -26.27
C ASP A 184 -21.07 -6.12 -26.58
N GLN A 185 -19.78 -6.38 -26.81
CA GLN A 185 -19.26 -7.74 -27.03
C GLN A 185 -19.47 -8.65 -25.80
N ILE A 186 -19.29 -8.11 -24.61
CA ILE A 186 -19.52 -8.87 -23.36
C ILE A 186 -21.01 -9.18 -23.19
N GLU A 187 -21.89 -8.20 -23.46
CA GLU A 187 -23.34 -8.39 -23.36
C GLU A 187 -23.86 -9.38 -24.42
N HIS A 188 -23.30 -9.35 -25.63
CA HIS A 188 -23.74 -10.24 -26.74
C HIS A 188 -23.38 -11.71 -26.52
N HIS A 189 -22.24 -12.00 -25.84
CA HIS A 189 -21.77 -13.37 -25.63
C HIS A 189 -22.26 -14.02 -24.32
N LEU A 190 -22.91 -13.27 -23.43
CA LEU A 190 -23.39 -13.76 -22.16
C LEU A 190 -24.93 -13.79 -22.12
N PRO A 191 -25.57 -14.83 -21.53
CA PRO A 191 -27.01 -14.86 -21.34
C PRO A 191 -27.48 -13.66 -20.51
N GLU A 192 -28.57 -13.01 -20.90
CA GLU A 192 -29.09 -11.81 -20.21
C GLU A 192 -29.27 -11.95 -18.71
N LEU A 193 -29.70 -13.12 -18.24
CA LEU A 193 -29.87 -13.43 -16.82
C LEU A 193 -28.53 -13.40 -16.06
N TRP A 194 -27.45 -13.85 -16.72
CA TRP A 194 -26.10 -13.83 -16.17
C TRP A 194 -25.55 -12.41 -16.14
N VAL A 195 -25.73 -11.67 -17.22
CA VAL A 195 -25.31 -10.26 -17.31
C VAL A 195 -25.97 -9.43 -16.21
N LYS A 196 -27.29 -9.57 -16.01
CA LYS A 196 -28.03 -8.83 -14.96
C LYS A 196 -27.61 -9.23 -13.54
N LYS A 197 -27.49 -10.54 -13.25
CA LYS A 197 -27.08 -11.01 -11.90
C LYS A 197 -25.62 -10.71 -11.60
N MET A 198 -24.72 -11.10 -12.50
CA MET A 198 -23.28 -10.82 -12.33
C MET A 198 -22.99 -9.33 -12.34
N GLY A 199 -23.64 -8.55 -13.21
CA GLY A 199 -23.48 -7.11 -13.28
C GLY A 199 -23.85 -6.40 -11.97
N LYS A 200 -24.89 -6.88 -11.26
CA LYS A 200 -25.23 -6.35 -9.92
C LYS A 200 -24.14 -6.69 -8.90
N HIS A 201 -23.77 -7.96 -8.77
CA HIS A 201 -22.75 -8.39 -7.83
C HIS A 201 -21.39 -7.74 -8.11
N PHE A 202 -21.00 -7.63 -9.38
CA PHE A 202 -19.76 -6.98 -9.79
C PHE A 202 -19.77 -5.47 -9.47
N ARG A 203 -20.91 -4.81 -9.70
CA ARG A 203 -21.08 -3.39 -9.32
C ARG A 203 -20.99 -3.16 -7.82
N ASP A 204 -21.62 -4.01 -7.02
CA ASP A 204 -21.59 -3.91 -5.56
C ASP A 204 -20.17 -4.18 -5.03
N LEU A 205 -19.47 -5.16 -5.61
CA LEU A 205 -18.08 -5.47 -5.33
C LEU A 205 -17.17 -4.28 -5.67
N ILE A 206 -17.26 -3.73 -6.89
CA ILE A 206 -16.47 -2.56 -7.32
C ILE A 206 -16.77 -1.36 -6.42
N LYS A 207 -18.04 -1.14 -6.02
CA LYS A 207 -18.41 -0.04 -5.14
C LYS A 207 -17.78 -0.20 -3.75
N THR A 208 -17.77 -1.40 -3.20
CA THR A 208 -17.20 -1.67 -1.87
C THR A 208 -15.67 -1.61 -1.90
N LEU A 209 -15.05 -2.28 -2.87
CA LEU A 209 -13.59 -2.24 -3.06
C LEU A 209 -13.10 -0.84 -3.41
N GLY A 210 -13.76 -0.17 -4.34
CA GLY A 210 -13.43 1.20 -4.72
C GLY A 210 -13.58 2.17 -3.55
N GLY A 211 -14.57 1.94 -2.68
CA GLY A 211 -14.74 2.69 -1.45
C GLY A 211 -13.58 2.49 -0.47
N TYR A 212 -13.12 1.25 -0.30
CA TYR A 212 -11.98 0.92 0.55
C TYR A 212 -10.67 1.47 -0.02
N LEU A 213 -10.38 1.17 -1.29
CA LEU A 213 -9.16 1.64 -1.97
C LEU A 213 -9.07 3.17 -1.99
N LYS A 214 -10.21 3.86 -2.20
CA LYS A 214 -10.25 5.33 -2.11
C LYS A 214 -9.94 5.83 -0.71
N ALA A 215 -10.46 5.17 0.32
CA ALA A 215 -10.19 5.52 1.70
C ALA A 215 -8.71 5.35 2.04
N GLU A 216 -8.13 4.19 1.70
CA GLU A 216 -6.72 3.88 1.94
C GLU A 216 -5.79 4.80 1.16
N ALA A 217 -6.03 5.00 -0.14
CA ALA A 217 -5.27 5.94 -0.96
C ALA A 217 -5.35 7.38 -0.41
N THR A 218 -6.49 7.78 0.15
CA THR A 218 -6.62 9.10 0.77
C THR A 218 -5.80 9.20 2.05
N LEU A 219 -5.77 8.16 2.89
CA LEU A 219 -4.95 8.12 4.10
C LEU A 219 -3.46 8.19 3.74
N ILE A 220 -3.00 7.36 2.80
CA ILE A 220 -1.61 7.37 2.32
C ILE A 220 -1.22 8.75 1.77
N LEU A 221 -2.09 9.35 0.95
CA LEU A 221 -1.84 10.68 0.38
C LEU A 221 -1.76 11.75 1.47
N VAL A 222 -2.64 11.72 2.46
CA VAL A 222 -2.62 12.68 3.58
C VAL A 222 -1.36 12.49 4.41
N SER A 223 -0.98 11.26 4.74
CA SER A 223 0.28 10.97 5.46
C SER A 223 1.49 11.44 4.67
N PHE A 224 1.53 11.19 3.36
CA PHE A 224 2.58 11.69 2.47
C PHE A 224 2.68 13.21 2.48
N LEU A 225 1.55 13.91 2.32
CA LEU A 225 1.54 15.37 2.29
C LEU A 225 1.95 15.99 3.63
N ILE A 226 1.47 15.45 4.75
CA ILE A 226 1.83 15.95 6.08
C ILE A 226 3.32 15.72 6.35
N SER A 227 3.84 14.52 6.05
CA SER A 227 5.26 14.22 6.23
C SER A 227 6.12 15.07 5.29
N LEU A 228 5.76 15.21 4.02
CA LEU A 228 6.50 16.00 3.05
C LEU A 228 6.58 17.47 3.46
N VAL A 229 5.42 18.08 3.74
CA VAL A 229 5.35 19.48 4.17
C VAL A 229 6.06 19.67 5.51
N GLY A 230 5.86 18.78 6.48
CA GLY A 230 6.52 18.84 7.77
C GLY A 230 8.04 18.75 7.64
N LEU A 231 8.56 17.83 6.84
CA LEU A 231 10.00 17.67 6.62
C LEU A 231 10.63 18.86 5.90
N TYR A 232 9.94 19.44 4.91
CA TYR A 232 10.41 20.68 4.27
C TYR A 232 10.39 21.86 5.24
N ILE A 233 9.36 22.00 6.10
CA ILE A 233 9.33 23.03 7.14
C ILE A 233 10.53 22.87 8.08
N LEU A 234 10.83 21.66 8.52
CA LEU A 234 12.00 21.38 9.36
C LEU A 234 13.31 21.70 8.65
N GLN A 235 13.43 21.35 7.37
CA GLN A 235 14.61 21.69 6.54
C GLN A 235 14.79 23.21 6.43
N PHE A 236 13.73 23.97 6.17
CA PHE A 236 13.76 25.44 6.12
C PHE A 236 14.04 26.07 7.50
N ALA A 237 13.65 25.41 8.59
CA ALA A 237 13.99 25.81 9.95
C ALA A 237 15.47 25.57 10.32
N GLY A 238 16.28 25.02 9.38
CA GLY A 238 17.71 24.81 9.57
C GLY A 238 18.10 23.44 10.10
N PHE A 239 17.15 22.50 10.20
CA PHE A 239 17.49 21.13 10.56
C PHE A 239 18.16 20.38 9.40
N PRO A 240 19.16 19.51 9.66
CA PRO A 240 19.92 18.81 8.62
C PRO A 240 19.13 17.63 8.02
N ILE A 241 18.04 17.92 7.30
CA ILE A 241 17.23 16.92 6.62
C ILE A 241 17.69 16.83 5.16
N GLY A 242 18.45 15.77 4.84
CA GLY A 242 19.10 15.63 3.53
C GLY A 242 18.17 15.18 2.40
N TYR A 243 17.11 14.42 2.70
CA TYR A 243 16.28 13.73 1.68
C TYR A 243 14.78 13.77 2.05
N PRO A 244 14.15 14.96 2.10
CA PRO A 244 12.77 15.09 2.59
C PRO A 244 11.77 14.27 1.78
N LEU A 245 11.93 14.21 0.46
CA LEU A 245 11.01 13.48 -0.42
C LEU A 245 11.11 11.97 -0.21
N LEU A 246 12.32 11.43 -0.18
CA LEU A 246 12.55 9.98 0.02
C LEU A 246 12.01 9.56 1.39
N ILE A 247 12.31 10.35 2.43
CA ILE A 247 11.82 10.08 3.78
C ILE A 247 10.29 10.16 3.84
N ALA A 248 9.66 11.15 3.19
CA ALA A 248 8.22 11.27 3.14
C ALA A 248 7.56 10.07 2.42
N ILE A 249 8.17 9.60 1.32
CA ILE A 249 7.70 8.40 0.61
C ILE A 249 7.84 7.16 1.51
N ALA A 250 8.99 6.98 2.17
CA ALA A 250 9.22 5.87 3.08
C ALA A 250 8.21 5.88 4.25
N ILE A 251 7.99 7.04 4.87
CA ILE A 251 7.00 7.21 5.93
C ILE A 251 5.60 6.86 5.43
N ALA A 252 5.18 7.39 4.28
CA ALA A 252 3.86 7.14 3.71
C ALA A 252 3.65 5.66 3.35
N PHE A 253 4.70 5.00 2.82
CA PHE A 253 4.67 3.58 2.50
C PHE A 253 4.52 2.70 3.75
N VAL A 254 5.29 3.00 4.80
CA VAL A 254 5.20 2.28 6.07
C VAL A 254 3.89 2.59 6.79
N ASP A 255 3.40 3.82 6.69
CA ASP A 255 2.12 4.24 7.26
C ASP A 255 0.91 3.58 6.55
N ALA A 256 1.06 3.18 5.28
CA ALA A 256 0.07 2.36 4.58
C ALA A 256 -0.09 0.96 5.22
N LEU A 257 0.87 0.52 6.03
CA LEU A 257 0.79 -0.76 6.72
C LEU A 257 0.02 -0.59 8.05
N PRO A 258 -1.18 -1.18 8.19
CA PRO A 258 -2.09 -0.90 9.31
C PRO A 258 -1.56 -1.24 10.72
N ILE A 259 -0.46 -1.99 10.81
CA ILE A 259 0.12 -2.43 12.09
C ILE A 259 1.30 -1.57 12.49
N LEU A 260 2.12 -1.13 11.53
CA LEU A 260 3.37 -0.45 11.80
C LEU A 260 3.20 1.07 11.94
N GLY A 261 2.44 1.69 11.05
CA GLY A 261 2.23 3.14 11.05
C GLY A 261 3.52 3.95 10.86
N SER A 262 3.38 5.26 10.78
CA SER A 262 4.52 6.20 10.67
C SER A 262 5.49 6.13 11.85
N GLY A 263 5.03 5.66 13.02
CA GLY A 263 5.86 5.49 14.21
C GLY A 263 7.05 4.54 14.02
N ALA A 264 6.91 3.51 13.18
CA ALA A 264 7.99 2.56 12.93
C ALA A 264 9.23 3.19 12.26
N VAL A 265 9.06 4.30 11.56
CA VAL A 265 10.17 5.07 10.96
C VAL A 265 10.58 6.22 11.86
N MET A 266 9.60 6.97 12.38
CA MET A 266 9.87 8.23 13.05
C MET A 266 10.37 8.06 14.48
N ILE A 267 9.96 7.00 15.21
CA ILE A 267 10.44 6.75 16.57
C ILE A 267 11.94 6.40 16.59
N PRO A 268 12.43 5.44 15.78
CA PRO A 268 13.87 5.18 15.69
C PRO A 268 14.66 6.42 15.28
N TRP A 269 14.13 7.19 14.31
CA TRP A 269 14.78 8.44 13.88
C TRP A 269 14.88 9.46 15.01
N ALA A 270 13.80 9.69 15.77
CA ALA A 270 13.82 10.61 16.90
C ALA A 270 14.81 10.17 17.99
N ILE A 271 14.90 8.86 18.26
CA ILE A 271 15.87 8.30 19.21
C ILE A 271 17.31 8.56 18.74
N ILE A 272 17.61 8.26 17.46
CA ILE A 272 18.93 8.50 16.88
C ILE A 272 19.29 9.99 16.94
N ALA A 273 18.37 10.89 16.61
CA ALA A 273 18.59 12.33 16.69
C ALA A 273 18.89 12.77 18.14
N ALA A 274 18.16 12.23 19.12
CA ALA A 274 18.42 12.53 20.53
C ALA A 274 19.80 12.04 20.99
N LEU A 275 20.19 10.83 20.60
CA LEU A 275 21.52 10.28 20.89
C LEU A 275 22.64 11.08 20.24
N ASN A 276 22.39 11.65 19.07
CA ASN A 276 23.31 12.53 18.35
C ASN A 276 23.44 13.94 19.01
N GLY A 277 22.73 14.20 20.10
CA GLY A 277 22.69 15.52 20.75
C GLY A 277 21.79 16.52 20.02
N GLU A 278 21.12 16.12 18.94
CA GLU A 278 20.18 16.94 18.19
C GLU A 278 18.78 16.91 18.83
N ILE A 279 18.69 17.30 20.10
CA ILE A 279 17.45 17.21 20.90
C ILE A 279 16.31 17.98 20.24
N ASN A 280 16.60 19.14 19.64
CA ASN A 280 15.61 19.95 18.94
C ASN A 280 15.01 19.21 17.72
N LEU A 281 15.83 18.50 16.94
CA LEU A 281 15.38 17.68 15.82
C LEU A 281 14.54 16.49 16.34
N SER A 282 14.98 15.83 17.39
CA SER A 282 14.24 14.73 18.02
C SER A 282 12.83 15.17 18.43
N ILE A 283 12.71 16.29 19.14
CA ILE A 283 11.43 16.86 19.55
C ILE A 283 10.58 17.20 18.32
N ALA A 284 11.17 17.82 17.31
CA ALA A 284 10.46 18.21 16.08
C ALA A 284 9.89 16.98 15.32
N VAL A 285 10.66 15.89 15.23
CA VAL A 285 10.23 14.63 14.63
C VAL A 285 9.09 13.99 15.44
N ILE A 286 9.17 14.02 16.78
CA ILE A 286 8.10 13.52 17.66
C ILE A 286 6.83 14.35 17.51
N VAL A 287 6.93 15.68 17.43
CA VAL A 287 5.79 16.56 17.21
C VAL A 287 5.13 16.25 15.86
N LEU A 288 5.92 16.07 14.80
CA LEU A 288 5.41 15.69 13.48
C LEU A 288 4.71 14.32 13.53
N LEU A 289 5.27 13.34 14.25
CA LEU A 289 4.64 12.04 14.46
C LEU A 289 3.30 12.16 15.18
N ILE A 290 3.20 12.98 16.21
CA ILE A 290 1.96 13.22 16.96
C ILE A 290 0.90 13.84 16.02
N ILE A 291 1.28 14.81 15.22
CA ILE A 291 0.38 15.44 14.23
C ILE A 291 -0.13 14.38 13.24
N MET A 292 0.76 13.58 12.65
CA MET A 292 0.40 12.52 11.70
C MET A 292 -0.54 11.49 12.34
N SER A 293 -0.19 11.00 13.53
CA SER A 293 -0.99 10.00 14.25
C SER A 293 -2.36 10.54 14.63
N THR A 294 -2.43 11.80 15.07
CA THR A 294 -3.69 12.47 15.39
C THR A 294 -4.59 12.59 14.16
N VAL A 295 -4.06 13.10 13.06
CA VAL A 295 -4.82 13.23 11.80
C VAL A 295 -5.31 11.87 11.33
N ARG A 296 -4.46 10.84 11.38
CA ARG A 296 -4.83 9.46 11.01
C ARG A 296 -5.97 8.93 11.89
N GLN A 297 -5.87 9.07 13.22
CA GLN A 297 -6.90 8.60 14.16
C GLN A 297 -8.27 9.24 13.89
N PHE A 298 -8.32 10.50 13.45
CA PHE A 298 -9.57 11.17 13.10
C PHE A 298 -10.10 10.79 11.70
N LEU A 299 -9.20 10.57 10.73
CA LEU A 299 -9.60 10.29 9.34
C LEU A 299 -9.95 8.81 9.12
N GLU A 300 -9.19 7.89 9.71
CA GLU A 300 -9.34 6.44 9.48
C GLU A 300 -10.78 5.95 9.80
N PRO A 301 -11.39 6.27 10.97
CA PRO A 301 -12.76 5.86 11.24
C PRO A 301 -13.77 6.47 10.26
N ARG A 302 -13.56 7.69 9.82
CA ARG A 302 -14.47 8.38 8.89
C ARG A 302 -14.42 7.82 7.49
N LEU A 303 -13.24 7.38 7.04
CA LEU A 303 -13.00 6.91 5.68
C LEU A 303 -13.23 5.40 5.53
N VAL A 304 -12.81 4.60 6.52
CA VAL A 304 -12.72 3.14 6.43
C VAL A 304 -13.90 2.44 7.10
N SER A 305 -14.28 2.82 8.34
CA SER A 305 -15.16 2.01 9.18
C SER A 305 -16.58 1.83 8.63
N LYS A 306 -17.11 2.81 7.90
CA LYS A 306 -18.48 2.74 7.32
C LYS A 306 -18.55 1.85 6.07
N LYS A 307 -17.44 1.35 5.51
CA LYS A 307 -17.40 0.74 4.18
C LYS A 307 -17.08 -0.74 4.17
N ILE A 308 -16.36 -1.26 5.17
CA ILE A 308 -15.90 -2.66 5.17
C ILE A 308 -16.93 -3.59 5.85
N GLY A 309 -17.56 -3.17 6.95
CA GLY A 309 -18.57 -3.95 7.67
C GLY A 309 -18.08 -5.33 8.14
N VAL A 310 -16.76 -5.49 8.36
CA VAL A 310 -16.11 -6.71 8.85
C VAL A 310 -15.48 -6.41 10.19
N HIS A 311 -15.56 -7.37 11.12
CA HIS A 311 -14.92 -7.23 12.43
C HIS A 311 -13.39 -7.14 12.27
N PRO A 312 -12.68 -6.26 13.00
CA PRO A 312 -11.24 -6.01 12.85
C PRO A 312 -10.37 -7.27 12.94
N ILE A 313 -10.77 -8.27 13.74
CA ILE A 313 -10.01 -9.52 13.87
C ILE A 313 -9.85 -10.26 12.55
N PHE A 314 -10.91 -10.28 11.71
CA PHE A 314 -10.84 -10.95 10.40
C PHE A 314 -9.93 -10.18 9.43
N THR A 315 -9.89 -8.85 9.55
CA THR A 315 -8.97 -8.01 8.79
C THR A 315 -7.52 -8.34 9.17
N LEU A 316 -7.21 -8.45 10.48
CA LEU A 316 -5.89 -8.85 10.95
C LEU A 316 -5.49 -10.26 10.47
N ILE A 317 -6.41 -11.23 10.53
CA ILE A 317 -6.16 -12.59 10.02
C ILE A 317 -5.87 -12.55 8.52
N ALA A 318 -6.65 -11.81 7.75
CA ALA A 318 -6.46 -11.68 6.31
C ALA A 318 -5.12 -11.01 5.96
N MET A 319 -4.72 -9.98 6.72
CA MET A 319 -3.42 -9.30 6.57
C MET A 319 -2.27 -10.24 6.89
N TYR A 320 -2.34 -10.97 8.01
CA TYR A 320 -1.31 -11.94 8.40
C TYR A 320 -1.18 -13.06 7.36
N THR A 321 -2.31 -13.60 6.91
CA THR A 321 -2.34 -14.64 5.88
C THR A 321 -1.77 -14.11 4.55
N GLY A 322 -2.17 -12.91 4.15
CA GLY A 322 -1.64 -12.22 2.98
C GLY A 322 -0.12 -12.03 3.08
N PHE A 323 0.37 -11.57 4.23
CA PHE A 323 1.80 -11.41 4.48
C PHE A 323 2.58 -12.73 4.32
N LYS A 324 2.06 -13.82 4.85
CA LYS A 324 2.69 -15.15 4.71
C LYS A 324 2.72 -15.67 3.26
N ILE A 325 1.75 -15.30 2.43
CA ILE A 325 1.64 -15.78 1.04
C ILE A 325 2.41 -14.90 0.05
N ILE A 326 2.35 -13.57 0.21
CA ILE A 326 2.81 -12.59 -0.80
C ILE A 326 3.80 -11.57 -0.21
N GLY A 327 4.19 -11.73 1.06
CA GLY A 327 5.06 -10.77 1.75
C GLY A 327 4.34 -9.45 2.08
N ILE A 328 5.09 -8.36 2.12
CA ILE A 328 4.60 -7.02 2.54
C ILE A 328 3.36 -6.58 1.74
N LEU A 329 3.31 -6.85 0.44
CA LEU A 329 2.12 -6.55 -0.37
C LEU A 329 0.86 -7.27 0.12
N GLY A 330 1.02 -8.43 0.76
CA GLY A 330 -0.09 -9.17 1.34
C GLY A 330 -0.75 -8.49 2.52
N LEU A 331 -0.06 -7.61 3.25
CA LEU A 331 -0.67 -6.77 4.28
C LEU A 331 -1.70 -5.82 3.71
N LEU A 332 -1.46 -5.26 2.53
CA LEU A 332 -2.40 -4.37 1.83
C LEU A 332 -3.50 -5.14 1.09
N LEU A 333 -3.14 -6.27 0.47
CA LEU A 333 -4.08 -7.07 -0.34
C LEU A 333 -4.99 -7.96 0.52
N GLY A 334 -4.57 -8.32 1.73
CA GLY A 334 -5.36 -9.16 2.64
C GLY A 334 -6.76 -8.65 2.90
N PRO A 335 -6.95 -7.39 3.32
CA PRO A 335 -8.27 -6.80 3.49
C PRO A 335 -9.11 -6.77 2.22
N ILE A 336 -8.49 -6.57 1.07
CA ILE A 336 -9.16 -6.59 -0.24
C ILE A 336 -9.73 -7.97 -0.53
N ILE A 337 -8.92 -9.02 -0.33
CA ILE A 337 -9.34 -10.42 -0.51
C ILE A 337 -10.48 -10.75 0.46
N LEU A 338 -10.39 -10.28 1.71
CA LEU A 338 -11.44 -10.47 2.71
C LEU A 338 -12.76 -9.83 2.30
N ILE A 339 -12.72 -8.61 1.75
CA ILE A 339 -13.91 -7.91 1.24
C ILE A 339 -14.54 -8.68 0.07
N ILE A 340 -13.71 -9.18 -0.85
CA ILE A 340 -14.18 -10.01 -1.96
C ILE A 340 -14.85 -11.27 -1.42
N PHE A 341 -14.19 -11.98 -0.52
CA PHE A 341 -14.71 -13.17 0.12
C PHE A 341 -16.04 -12.90 0.82
N LYS A 342 -16.11 -11.84 1.63
CA LYS A 342 -17.36 -11.44 2.29
C LYS A 342 -18.48 -11.19 1.29
N ASN A 343 -18.23 -10.44 0.21
CA ASN A 343 -19.26 -10.12 -0.77
C ASN A 343 -19.76 -11.36 -1.55
N VAL A 344 -18.85 -12.29 -1.86
CA VAL A 344 -19.22 -13.56 -2.53
C VAL A 344 -20.04 -14.45 -1.62
N PHE A 345 -19.67 -14.53 -0.34
CA PHE A 345 -20.32 -15.39 0.65
C PHE A 345 -21.33 -14.64 1.55
N ALA A 346 -21.73 -13.41 1.22
CA ALA A 346 -22.59 -12.58 2.06
C ALA A 346 -23.86 -13.33 2.50
N THR A 347 -24.57 -13.97 1.58
CA THR A 347 -25.78 -14.74 1.89
C THR A 347 -25.55 -15.91 2.83
N MET A 348 -24.38 -16.55 2.78
CA MET A 348 -24.01 -17.66 3.67
C MET A 348 -23.56 -17.14 5.04
N ILE A 349 -22.82 -16.04 5.06
CA ILE A 349 -22.31 -15.43 6.29
C ILE A 349 -23.46 -14.82 7.10
N ASP A 350 -24.33 -14.03 6.45
CA ASP A 350 -25.47 -13.35 7.09
C ASP A 350 -26.54 -14.36 7.58
N GLY A 351 -26.72 -15.47 6.86
CA GLY A 351 -27.59 -16.58 7.26
C GLY A 351 -27.01 -17.52 8.32
N GLY A 352 -25.73 -17.35 8.65
CA GLY A 352 -24.93 -18.28 9.46
C GLY A 352 -24.46 -19.48 8.62
N VAL A 353 -23.13 -19.60 8.42
CA VAL A 353 -22.51 -20.61 7.53
C VAL A 353 -22.97 -22.03 7.88
N MET A 354 -22.91 -22.39 9.16
CA MET A 354 -23.36 -23.71 9.63
C MET A 354 -24.86 -23.93 9.39
N LYS A 355 -25.69 -22.91 9.69
CA LYS A 355 -27.13 -22.96 9.47
C LYS A 355 -27.48 -23.08 7.98
N THR A 356 -26.73 -22.40 7.11
CA THR A 356 -26.92 -22.43 5.66
C THR A 356 -26.50 -23.76 5.05
N ILE A 357 -25.37 -24.35 5.52
CA ILE A 357 -24.87 -25.63 5.04
C ILE A 357 -25.78 -26.80 5.51
N PHE A 358 -26.16 -26.79 6.80
CA PHE A 358 -26.90 -27.88 7.42
C PHE A 358 -28.41 -27.66 7.50
N SER A 359 -28.94 -26.57 6.93
CA SER A 359 -30.37 -26.31 6.88
C SER A 359 -31.13 -27.40 6.13
N ARG A 360 -32.19 -27.91 6.73
CA ARG A 360 -33.09 -28.94 6.16
C ARG A 360 -34.08 -28.39 5.11
N LYS A 361 -34.11 -27.08 4.88
CA LYS A 361 -35.01 -26.46 3.87
C LYS A 361 -34.51 -26.66 2.44
#